data_d07ad01a357df1ef150897663063c18f
#
_entry.id   d07ad01a357df1ef150897663063c18f
#
_cell.length_a   1.000
_cell.length_b   1.000
_cell.length_c   1.000
_cell.angle_alpha   90.00
_cell.angle_beta   90.00
_cell.angle_gamma   90.00
#
_symmetry.space_group_name_H-M   'P 1'
#
loop_
_entity.id
_entity.type
_entity.pdbx_description
1 polymer ?
#
loop_
_entity_poly.entity_id
_entity_poly.type
_entity_poly.pdbx_seq_one_letter_code
_entity_poly.pdbx_strand_id
1 'polypeptide(L)'
;MPKLWNDTIDAHRREVREATMEAAAALVAELGLRAVTMSRVAERAGIGRATLYKYFPDVETILRAWHERQIATHLEHLVQARDGADTPAARLEAVLKAYAFVSHHTGRHHDTELAAFLHQDEQVAKARQQLHTLLRDLLTEGASAGVVRVDIPPDELTAYCLHALSASAGLRAPDAVERLVKVTLAGLRPPG
;
A
#
# COMPACT_ATOMS: atom_id res chain seq x y z
N MET A 1 -4.76 -37.22 -13.62
CA MET A 1 -3.40 -36.67 -13.76
C MET A 1 -3.29 -35.30 -14.50
N PRO A 2 -4.36 -34.49 -14.68
CA PRO A 2 -4.23 -33.15 -15.31
C PRO A 2 -3.93 -32.01 -14.33
N LYS A 3 -4.19 -32.16 -13.03
CA LYS A 3 -4.17 -31.06 -12.04
C LYS A 3 -2.76 -30.51 -11.75
N LEU A 4 -1.78 -31.38 -11.60
CA LEU A 4 -0.38 -31.00 -11.31
C LEU A 4 0.29 -30.22 -12.44
N TRP A 5 -0.04 -30.50 -13.68
CA TRP A 5 0.52 -29.79 -14.85
C TRP A 5 -0.04 -28.37 -14.96
N ASN A 6 -1.35 -28.20 -14.74
CA ASN A 6 -1.98 -26.87 -14.75
C ASN A 6 -1.43 -25.99 -13.60
N ASP A 7 -1.24 -26.56 -12.41
CA ASP A 7 -0.69 -25.83 -11.26
C ASP A 7 0.75 -25.31 -11.56
N THR A 8 1.57 -26.10 -12.29
CA THR A 8 2.92 -25.71 -12.69
C THR A 8 2.91 -24.60 -13.76
N ILE A 9 2.00 -24.67 -14.72
CA ILE A 9 1.85 -23.64 -15.77
C ILE A 9 1.37 -22.33 -15.14
N ASP A 10 0.40 -22.38 -14.23
CA ASP A 10 -0.14 -21.19 -13.57
C ASP A 10 0.87 -20.59 -12.58
N ALA A 11 1.69 -21.40 -11.93
CA ALA A 11 2.82 -20.93 -11.12
C ALA A 11 3.85 -20.19 -11.99
N HIS A 12 4.26 -20.78 -13.10
CA HIS A 12 5.21 -20.14 -14.02
C HIS A 12 4.64 -18.85 -14.64
N ARG A 13 3.36 -18.82 -14.99
CA ARG A 13 2.69 -17.60 -15.46
C ARG A 13 2.74 -16.47 -14.42
N ARG A 14 2.48 -16.80 -13.14
CA ARG A 14 2.59 -15.83 -12.06
C ARG A 14 4.02 -15.31 -11.91
N GLU A 15 5.02 -16.18 -11.90
CA GLU A 15 6.43 -15.79 -11.82
C GLU A 15 6.85 -14.84 -12.94
N VAL A 16 6.49 -15.14 -14.19
CA VAL A 16 6.78 -14.27 -15.34
C VAL A 16 6.08 -12.91 -15.18
N ARG A 17 4.81 -12.91 -14.75
CA ARG A 17 4.06 -11.67 -14.50
C ARG A 17 4.70 -10.83 -13.39
N GLU A 18 5.10 -11.46 -12.29
CA GLU A 18 5.78 -10.80 -11.17
C GLU A 18 7.13 -10.20 -11.61
N ALA A 19 7.98 -10.99 -12.26
CA ALA A 19 9.27 -10.53 -12.75
C ALA A 19 9.13 -9.34 -13.73
N THR A 20 8.08 -9.35 -14.55
CA THR A 20 7.78 -8.25 -15.48
C THR A 20 7.40 -6.97 -14.75
N MET A 21 6.53 -7.07 -13.74
CA MET A 21 6.10 -5.91 -12.94
C MET A 21 7.27 -5.30 -12.16
N GLU A 22 8.10 -6.14 -11.53
CA GLU A 22 9.30 -5.67 -10.81
C GLU A 22 10.32 -5.02 -11.76
N ALA A 23 10.54 -5.61 -12.93
CA ALA A 23 11.43 -5.04 -13.95
C ALA A 23 10.98 -3.64 -14.39
N ALA A 24 9.68 -3.47 -14.62
CA ALA A 24 9.12 -2.18 -15.02
C ALA A 24 9.26 -1.13 -13.91
N ALA A 25 8.93 -1.49 -12.67
CA ALA A 25 9.05 -0.59 -11.52
C ALA A 25 10.51 -0.17 -11.26
N ALA A 26 11.45 -1.10 -11.35
CA ALA A 26 12.88 -0.82 -11.22
C ALA A 26 13.37 0.16 -12.31
N LEU A 27 12.93 -0.03 -13.56
CA LEU A 27 13.27 0.86 -14.67
C LEU A 27 12.69 2.26 -14.49
N VAL A 28 11.47 2.39 -13.94
CA VAL A 28 10.90 3.71 -13.60
C VAL A 28 11.75 4.40 -12.54
N ALA A 29 12.14 3.70 -11.49
CA ALA A 29 12.96 4.25 -10.41
C ALA A 29 14.36 4.68 -10.87
N GLU A 30 14.96 3.96 -11.82
CA GLU A 30 16.31 4.24 -12.32
C GLU A 30 16.34 5.31 -13.42
N LEU A 31 15.36 5.32 -14.31
CA LEU A 31 15.40 6.06 -15.58
C LEU A 31 14.27 7.09 -15.74
N GLY A 32 13.28 7.06 -14.85
CA GLY A 32 12.03 7.81 -14.98
C GLY A 32 11.02 7.14 -15.93
N LEU A 33 9.75 7.49 -15.77
CA LEU A 33 8.61 6.88 -16.47
C LEU A 33 8.77 6.92 -18.00
N ARG A 34 9.19 8.06 -18.55
CA ARG A 34 9.29 8.28 -20.01
C ARG A 34 10.34 7.41 -20.71
N ALA A 35 11.33 6.93 -19.97
CA ALA A 35 12.41 6.11 -20.54
C ALA A 35 12.08 4.61 -20.55
N VAL A 36 10.98 4.19 -19.92
CA VAL A 36 10.57 2.78 -19.86
C VAL A 36 9.89 2.37 -21.15
N THR A 37 10.39 1.28 -21.75
CA THR A 37 9.83 0.70 -22.98
C THR A 37 9.63 -0.80 -22.82
N MET A 38 8.69 -1.39 -23.57
CA MET A 38 8.46 -2.84 -23.58
C MET A 38 9.74 -3.64 -23.85
N SER A 39 10.63 -3.14 -24.69
CA SER A 39 11.91 -3.79 -24.99
C SER A 39 12.83 -3.84 -23.77
N ARG A 40 12.97 -2.74 -23.03
CA ARG A 40 13.78 -2.67 -21.81
C ARG A 40 13.19 -3.53 -20.70
N VAL A 41 11.85 -3.55 -20.58
CA VAL A 41 11.18 -4.40 -19.60
C VAL A 41 11.42 -5.88 -19.90
N ALA A 42 11.28 -6.30 -21.16
CA ALA A 42 11.54 -7.68 -21.58
C ALA A 42 13.00 -8.10 -21.32
N GLU A 43 13.95 -7.24 -21.67
CA GLU A 43 15.38 -7.46 -21.41
C GLU A 43 15.68 -7.58 -19.90
N ARG A 44 15.18 -6.64 -19.08
CA ARG A 44 15.37 -6.65 -17.63
C ARG A 44 14.70 -7.86 -16.97
N ALA A 45 13.52 -8.27 -17.41
CA ALA A 45 12.81 -9.44 -16.90
C ALA A 45 13.37 -10.78 -17.42
N GLY A 46 14.33 -10.76 -18.36
CA GLY A 46 14.93 -11.97 -18.93
C GLY A 46 13.97 -12.77 -19.81
N ILE A 47 12.96 -12.15 -20.44
CA ILE A 47 11.96 -12.81 -21.28
C ILE A 47 11.96 -12.25 -22.71
N GLY A 48 11.49 -13.07 -23.65
CA GLY A 48 11.30 -12.60 -25.03
C GLY A 48 10.16 -11.57 -25.14
N ARG A 49 10.32 -10.57 -26.03
CA ARG A 49 9.27 -9.55 -26.29
C ARG A 49 7.92 -10.17 -26.65
N ALA A 50 7.91 -11.21 -27.49
CA ALA A 50 6.69 -11.92 -27.87
C ALA A 50 6.00 -12.58 -26.65
N THR A 51 6.77 -13.04 -25.68
CA THR A 51 6.27 -13.56 -24.41
C THR A 51 5.68 -12.43 -23.57
N LEU A 52 6.38 -11.30 -23.44
CA LEU A 52 5.89 -10.14 -22.70
C LEU A 52 4.52 -9.67 -23.21
N TYR A 53 4.36 -9.53 -24.55
CA TYR A 53 3.08 -9.09 -25.14
C TYR A 53 1.91 -10.06 -24.93
N LYS A 54 2.16 -11.32 -24.54
CA LYS A 54 1.08 -12.25 -24.14
C LYS A 54 0.51 -11.92 -22.75
N TYR A 55 1.28 -11.24 -21.90
CA TYR A 55 0.88 -10.89 -20.55
C TYR A 55 0.42 -9.44 -20.40
N PHE A 56 1.07 -8.54 -21.13
CA PHE A 56 0.81 -7.10 -21.02
C PHE A 56 0.90 -6.45 -22.41
N PRO A 57 -0.12 -5.68 -22.81
CA PRO A 57 -0.12 -5.00 -24.11
C PRO A 57 0.87 -3.83 -24.16
N ASP A 58 1.13 -3.17 -23.02
CA ASP A 58 1.94 -1.98 -22.93
C ASP A 58 2.53 -1.78 -21.52
N VAL A 59 3.42 -0.80 -21.37
CA VAL A 59 4.08 -0.43 -20.11
C VAL A 59 3.05 0.08 -19.09
N GLU A 60 2.04 0.80 -19.54
CA GLU A 60 1.00 1.36 -18.67
C GLU A 60 0.27 0.26 -17.92
N THR A 61 -0.15 -0.78 -18.62
CA THR A 61 -0.82 -1.95 -18.03
C THR A 61 0.09 -2.69 -17.04
N ILE A 62 1.40 -2.78 -17.30
CA ILE A 62 2.36 -3.37 -16.35
C ILE A 62 2.42 -2.56 -15.06
N LEU A 63 2.55 -1.23 -15.18
CA LEU A 63 2.68 -0.34 -14.02
C LEU A 63 1.40 -0.27 -13.19
N ARG A 64 0.23 -0.30 -13.83
CA ARG A 64 -1.07 -0.42 -13.13
C ARG A 64 -1.14 -1.72 -12.34
N ALA A 65 -0.83 -2.86 -12.96
CA ALA A 65 -0.85 -4.16 -12.28
C ALA A 65 0.15 -4.21 -11.10
N TRP A 66 1.33 -3.61 -11.26
CA TRP A 66 2.31 -3.47 -10.18
C TRP A 66 1.75 -2.64 -9.04
N HIS A 67 1.14 -1.50 -9.33
CA HIS A 67 0.57 -0.60 -8.33
C HIS A 67 -0.60 -1.24 -7.57
N GLU A 68 -1.52 -1.91 -8.28
CA GLU A 68 -2.61 -2.68 -7.68
C GLU A 68 -2.08 -3.73 -6.69
N ARG A 69 -1.03 -4.45 -7.07
CA ARG A 69 -0.38 -5.42 -6.18
C ARG A 69 0.24 -4.76 -4.95
N GLN A 70 0.93 -3.61 -5.11
CA GLN A 70 1.48 -2.87 -3.96
C GLN A 70 0.39 -2.43 -2.98
N ILE A 71 -0.72 -1.92 -3.50
CA ILE A 71 -1.88 -1.55 -2.68
C ILE A 71 -2.43 -2.76 -1.91
N ALA A 72 -2.62 -3.90 -2.58
CA ALA A 72 -3.11 -5.12 -1.95
C ALA A 72 -2.17 -5.58 -0.83
N THR A 73 -0.86 -5.63 -1.09
CA THR A 73 0.17 -5.98 -0.10
C THR A 73 0.15 -5.04 1.10
N HIS A 74 0.01 -3.73 0.89
CA HIS A 74 -0.08 -2.76 1.97
C HIS A 74 -1.34 -2.98 2.84
N LEU A 75 -2.50 -3.21 2.21
CA LEU A 75 -3.73 -3.49 2.96
C LEU A 75 -3.64 -4.80 3.75
N GLU A 76 -3.08 -5.85 3.16
CA GLU A 76 -2.82 -7.12 3.86
C GLU A 76 -1.91 -6.92 5.07
N HIS A 77 -0.86 -6.12 4.94
CA HIS A 77 0.04 -5.78 6.05
C HIS A 77 -0.68 -5.06 7.19
N LEU A 78 -1.60 -4.12 6.88
CA LEU A 78 -2.41 -3.45 7.89
C LEU A 78 -3.36 -4.43 8.60
N VAL A 79 -3.98 -5.34 7.87
CA VAL A 79 -4.86 -6.39 8.43
C VAL A 79 -4.06 -7.33 9.33
N GLN A 80 -2.89 -7.77 8.90
CA GLN A 80 -1.99 -8.60 9.72
C GLN A 80 -1.55 -7.88 11.00
N ALA A 81 -1.23 -6.58 10.92
CA ALA A 81 -0.90 -5.78 12.10
C ALA A 81 -2.06 -5.69 13.10
N ARG A 82 -3.30 -5.55 12.62
CA ARG A 82 -4.51 -5.62 13.44
C ARG A 82 -4.65 -6.99 14.12
N ASP A 83 -4.56 -8.05 13.33
CA ASP A 83 -4.84 -9.41 13.78
C ASP A 83 -3.76 -9.97 14.72
N GLY A 84 -2.55 -9.41 14.68
CA GLY A 84 -1.44 -9.73 15.57
C GLY A 84 -1.51 -9.05 16.95
N ALA A 85 -2.55 -8.28 17.24
CA ALA A 85 -2.69 -7.56 18.51
C ALA A 85 -3.97 -7.97 19.27
N ASP A 86 -3.86 -8.14 20.58
CA ASP A 86 -4.91 -8.76 21.40
C ASP A 86 -5.96 -7.75 21.93
N THR A 87 -5.58 -6.47 22.09
CA THR A 87 -6.48 -5.47 22.69
C THR A 87 -6.88 -4.39 21.69
N PRO A 88 -8.06 -3.73 21.85
CA PRO A 88 -8.46 -2.64 20.96
C PRO A 88 -7.42 -1.51 20.87
N ALA A 89 -6.79 -1.14 21.97
CA ALA A 89 -5.72 -0.13 21.98
C ALA A 89 -4.50 -0.59 21.18
N ALA A 90 -4.05 -1.84 21.36
CA ALA A 90 -2.91 -2.40 20.66
C ALA A 90 -3.18 -2.57 19.16
N ARG A 91 -4.40 -2.98 18.76
CA ARG A 91 -4.82 -3.09 17.36
C ARG A 91 -4.77 -1.75 16.65
N LEU A 92 -5.35 -0.72 17.28
CA LEU A 92 -5.32 0.64 16.73
C LEU A 92 -3.89 1.17 16.59
N GLU A 93 -3.05 1.03 17.63
CA GLU A 93 -1.65 1.44 17.58
C GLU A 93 -0.87 0.70 16.49
N ALA A 94 -1.01 -0.63 16.37
CA ALA A 94 -0.33 -1.45 15.39
C ALA A 94 -0.70 -1.03 13.95
N VAL A 95 -1.98 -0.80 13.67
CA VAL A 95 -2.43 -0.38 12.34
C VAL A 95 -1.99 1.04 12.01
N LEU A 96 -2.09 2.00 12.95
CA LEU A 96 -1.62 3.37 12.73
C LEU A 96 -0.10 3.40 12.49
N LYS A 97 0.67 2.61 13.24
CA LYS A 97 2.11 2.48 13.06
C LYS A 97 2.43 1.87 11.68
N ALA A 98 1.79 0.78 11.31
CA ALA A 98 1.98 0.15 10.00
C ALA A 98 1.64 1.12 8.86
N TYR A 99 0.51 1.84 8.93
CA TYR A 99 0.14 2.85 7.94
C TYR A 99 1.15 3.99 7.83
N ALA A 100 1.65 4.51 8.95
CA ALA A 100 2.66 5.55 8.97
C ALA A 100 3.97 5.10 8.29
N PHE A 101 4.40 3.87 8.53
CA PHE A 101 5.60 3.31 7.88
C PHE A 101 5.38 3.05 6.39
N VAL A 102 4.22 2.54 5.98
CA VAL A 102 3.86 2.42 4.56
C VAL A 102 3.93 3.79 3.87
N SER A 103 3.31 4.82 4.46
CA SER A 103 3.34 6.19 3.93
C SER A 103 4.77 6.75 3.85
N HIS A 104 5.61 6.47 4.85
CA HIS A 104 7.00 6.87 4.87
C HIS A 104 7.82 6.24 3.74
N HIS A 105 7.64 4.93 3.49
CA HIS A 105 8.36 4.22 2.43
C HIS A 105 7.87 4.63 1.05
N THR A 106 6.57 4.72 0.85
CA THR A 106 6.00 5.09 -0.45
C THR A 106 6.30 6.54 -0.82
N GLY A 107 6.28 7.48 0.14
CA GLY A 107 6.58 8.88 -0.10
C GLY A 107 8.00 9.15 -0.61
N ARG A 108 8.96 8.28 -0.29
CA ARG A 108 10.35 8.39 -0.74
C ARG A 108 10.58 7.97 -2.19
N HIS A 109 9.64 7.22 -2.78
CA HIS A 109 9.73 6.66 -4.13
C HIS A 109 8.70 7.26 -5.09
N HIS A 110 7.99 8.32 -4.69
CA HIS A 110 7.03 8.98 -5.57
C HIS A 110 7.77 9.83 -6.61
N ASP A 111 8.03 9.21 -7.77
CA ASP A 111 8.10 9.95 -9.01
C ASP A 111 6.73 10.60 -9.24
N THR A 112 6.68 11.93 -9.23
CA THR A 112 5.44 12.70 -9.31
C THR A 112 4.67 12.41 -10.61
N GLU A 113 5.35 12.03 -11.70
CA GLU A 113 4.71 11.63 -12.96
C GLU A 113 3.98 10.28 -12.83
N LEU A 114 4.61 9.28 -12.19
CA LEU A 114 3.99 7.97 -11.95
C LEU A 114 2.80 8.08 -10.99
N ALA A 115 2.93 8.87 -9.92
CA ALA A 115 1.85 9.08 -8.98
C ALA A 115 0.63 9.75 -9.65
N ALA A 116 0.84 10.81 -10.44
CA ALA A 116 -0.23 11.48 -11.16
C ALA A 116 -0.94 10.55 -12.16
N PHE A 117 -0.19 9.67 -12.80
CA PHE A 117 -0.70 8.67 -13.74
C PHE A 117 -1.57 7.61 -13.05
N LEU A 118 -1.18 7.16 -11.85
CA LEU A 118 -1.85 6.09 -11.12
C LEU A 118 -3.02 6.57 -10.24
N HIS A 119 -3.09 7.87 -9.91
CA HIS A 119 -4.11 8.41 -8.98
C HIS A 119 -5.55 8.42 -9.51
N GLN A 120 -5.78 8.20 -10.79
CA GLN A 120 -7.11 8.18 -11.40
C GLN A 120 -7.72 6.76 -11.47
N ASP A 121 -7.07 5.75 -10.86
CA ASP A 121 -7.51 4.37 -10.92
C ASP A 121 -8.64 4.08 -9.92
N GLU A 122 -9.68 3.39 -10.38
CA GLU A 122 -10.81 2.93 -9.54
C GLU A 122 -10.32 2.05 -8.37
N GLN A 123 -9.24 1.28 -8.57
CA GLN A 123 -8.64 0.44 -7.54
C GLN A 123 -8.05 1.28 -6.40
N VAL A 124 -7.47 2.43 -6.70
CA VAL A 124 -6.96 3.36 -5.67
C VAL A 124 -8.12 3.90 -4.82
N ALA A 125 -9.24 4.27 -5.46
CA ALA A 125 -10.42 4.73 -4.74
C ALA A 125 -11.00 3.64 -3.83
N LYS A 126 -11.08 2.40 -4.33
CA LYS A 126 -11.52 1.23 -3.55
C LYS A 126 -10.60 0.95 -2.36
N ALA A 127 -9.29 1.01 -2.56
CA ALA A 127 -8.32 0.80 -1.49
C ALA A 127 -8.39 1.89 -0.40
N ARG A 128 -8.59 3.15 -0.79
CA ARG A 128 -8.83 4.25 0.16
C ARG A 128 -10.08 4.00 0.99
N GLN A 129 -11.15 3.53 0.36
CA GLN A 129 -12.38 3.19 1.07
C GLN A 129 -12.18 2.02 2.05
N GLN A 130 -11.42 0.99 1.66
CA GLN A 130 -11.09 -0.14 2.54
C GLN A 130 -10.25 0.32 3.74
N LEU A 131 -9.23 1.14 3.53
CA LEU A 131 -8.42 1.73 4.58
C LEU A 131 -9.25 2.60 5.54
N HIS A 132 -10.12 3.44 4.98
CA HIS A 132 -11.02 4.28 5.78
C HIS A 132 -11.94 3.43 6.66
N THR A 133 -12.56 2.39 6.09
CA THR A 133 -13.42 1.47 6.82
C THR A 133 -12.65 0.75 7.94
N LEU A 134 -11.46 0.21 7.64
CA LEU A 134 -10.61 -0.46 8.64
C LEU A 134 -10.30 0.45 9.83
N LEU A 135 -9.89 1.69 9.59
CA LEU A 135 -9.55 2.63 10.67
C LEU A 135 -10.77 3.09 11.45
N ARG A 136 -11.89 3.39 10.77
CA ARG A 136 -13.14 3.76 11.43
C ARG A 136 -13.63 2.66 12.37
N ASP A 137 -13.57 1.41 11.93
CA ASP A 137 -14.02 0.27 12.74
C ASP A 137 -13.13 0.08 13.99
N LEU A 138 -11.81 0.24 13.85
CA LEU A 138 -10.86 0.23 14.98
C LEU A 138 -11.09 1.38 15.95
N LEU A 139 -11.37 2.58 15.48
CA LEU A 139 -11.68 3.73 16.31
C LEU A 139 -13.00 3.54 17.05
N THR A 140 -14.00 2.95 16.40
CA THR A 140 -15.30 2.61 17.02
C THR A 140 -15.14 1.52 18.10
N GLU A 141 -14.34 0.49 17.84
CA GLU A 141 -13.98 -0.54 18.81
C GLU A 141 -13.24 0.08 20.02
N GLY A 142 -12.27 0.95 19.74
CA GLY A 142 -11.52 1.66 20.79
C GLY A 142 -12.39 2.61 21.63
N ALA A 143 -13.35 3.29 21.01
CA ALA A 143 -14.33 4.12 21.72
C ALA A 143 -15.22 3.28 22.65
N SER A 144 -15.70 2.14 22.16
CA SER A 144 -16.50 1.19 22.96
C SER A 144 -15.72 0.61 24.13
N ALA A 145 -14.40 0.46 23.99
CA ALA A 145 -13.49 -0.01 25.04
C ALA A 145 -13.00 1.12 25.97
N GLY A 146 -13.42 2.37 25.74
CA GLY A 146 -13.02 3.52 26.57
C GLY A 146 -11.56 4.00 26.37
N VAL A 147 -10.89 3.54 25.30
CA VAL A 147 -9.50 3.92 24.99
C VAL A 147 -9.39 5.00 23.92
N VAL A 148 -10.47 5.27 23.20
CA VAL A 148 -10.60 6.36 22.24
C VAL A 148 -11.69 7.32 22.70
N ARG A 149 -11.48 8.61 22.45
CA ARG A 149 -12.42 9.70 22.76
C ARG A 149 -13.75 9.53 21.99
N VAL A 150 -14.84 9.94 22.61
CA VAL A 150 -16.20 9.83 22.07
C VAL A 150 -16.85 11.17 21.73
N ASP A 151 -16.18 12.28 22.03
CA ASP A 151 -16.65 13.65 21.78
C ASP A 151 -16.46 14.09 20.31
N ILE A 152 -15.72 13.30 19.52
CA ILE A 152 -15.50 13.49 18.08
C ILE A 152 -15.98 12.25 17.34
N PRO A 153 -16.76 12.39 16.24
CA PRO A 153 -17.24 11.27 15.45
C PRO A 153 -16.09 10.41 14.87
N PRO A 154 -16.25 9.07 14.78
CA PRO A 154 -15.22 8.17 14.27
C PRO A 154 -14.73 8.52 12.84
N ASP A 155 -15.60 9.03 11.96
CA ASP A 155 -15.21 9.42 10.61
C ASP A 155 -14.27 10.64 10.60
N GLU A 156 -14.49 11.60 11.50
CA GLU A 156 -13.59 12.75 11.65
C GLU A 156 -12.24 12.33 12.26
N LEU A 157 -12.24 11.43 13.25
CA LEU A 157 -11.03 10.85 13.80
C LEU A 157 -10.27 10.02 12.77
N THR A 158 -10.99 9.32 11.87
CA THR A 158 -10.38 8.59 10.76
C THR A 158 -9.68 9.55 9.81
N ALA A 159 -10.35 10.63 9.39
CA ALA A 159 -9.75 11.66 8.55
C ALA A 159 -8.52 12.29 9.21
N TYR A 160 -8.62 12.62 10.51
CA TYR A 160 -7.48 13.13 11.28
C TYR A 160 -6.29 12.17 11.23
N CYS A 161 -6.48 10.88 11.56
CA CYS A 161 -5.41 9.87 11.55
C CYS A 161 -4.74 9.75 10.17
N LEU A 162 -5.54 9.64 9.11
CA LEU A 162 -5.04 9.50 7.75
C LEU A 162 -4.21 10.71 7.32
N HIS A 163 -4.69 11.93 7.58
CA HIS A 163 -3.97 13.15 7.21
C HIS A 163 -2.73 13.38 8.09
N ALA A 164 -2.83 13.18 9.41
CA ALA A 164 -1.69 13.32 10.30
C ALA A 164 -0.56 12.35 9.93
N LEU A 165 -0.88 11.07 9.70
CA LEU A 165 0.12 10.05 9.42
C LEU A 165 0.62 10.07 7.96
N SER A 166 -0.11 10.65 7.02
CA SER A 166 0.40 10.89 5.67
C SER A 166 1.62 11.82 5.65
N ALA A 167 1.74 12.69 6.65
CA ALA A 167 2.92 13.56 6.83
C ALA A 167 4.22 12.76 7.03
N SER A 168 4.14 11.48 7.40
CA SER A 168 5.31 10.59 7.52
C SER A 168 6.09 10.43 6.21
N ALA A 169 5.44 10.61 5.06
CA ALA A 169 6.06 10.60 3.74
C ALA A 169 7.21 11.62 3.60
N GLY A 170 7.11 12.77 4.28
CA GLY A 170 8.13 13.81 4.29
C GLY A 170 9.21 13.68 5.36
N LEU A 171 9.10 12.71 6.27
CA LEU A 171 10.04 12.53 7.37
C LEU A 171 11.30 11.79 6.90
N ARG A 172 12.46 12.16 7.47
CA ARG A 172 13.76 11.61 7.05
C ARG A 172 14.15 10.34 7.82
N ALA A 173 13.71 10.21 9.06
CA ALA A 173 14.15 9.16 9.98
C ALA A 173 12.98 8.33 10.53
N PRO A 174 13.13 7.01 10.67
CA PRO A 174 12.12 6.13 11.25
C PRO A 174 11.66 6.58 12.65
N ASP A 175 12.56 7.07 13.50
CA ASP A 175 12.23 7.56 14.83
C ASP A 175 11.28 8.79 14.79
N ALA A 176 11.33 9.60 13.71
CA ALA A 176 10.40 10.70 13.53
C ALA A 176 8.99 10.18 13.21
N VAL A 177 8.89 9.08 12.46
CA VAL A 177 7.61 8.40 12.19
C VAL A 177 7.00 7.88 13.48
N GLU A 178 7.80 7.24 14.35
CA GLU A 178 7.31 6.75 15.64
C GLU A 178 6.83 7.88 16.54
N ARG A 179 7.53 9.02 16.57
CA ARG A 179 7.06 10.19 17.31
C ARG A 179 5.74 10.74 16.78
N LEU A 180 5.57 10.78 15.45
CA LEU A 180 4.32 11.20 14.83
C LEU A 180 3.16 10.27 15.21
N VAL A 181 3.39 8.96 15.18
CA VAL A 181 2.39 7.97 15.64
C VAL A 181 2.00 8.22 17.11
N LYS A 182 2.97 8.42 17.98
CA LYS A 182 2.71 8.72 19.41
C LYS A 182 1.87 9.99 19.61
N VAL A 183 2.16 11.04 18.86
CA VAL A 183 1.39 12.30 18.91
C VAL A 183 -0.03 12.09 18.39
N THR A 184 -0.20 11.34 17.28
CA THR A 184 -1.52 11.01 16.74
C THR A 184 -2.34 10.22 17.76
N LEU A 185 -1.77 9.18 18.38
CA LEU A 185 -2.42 8.38 19.42
C LEU A 185 -2.79 9.20 20.65
N ALA A 186 -1.93 10.16 21.05
CA ALA A 186 -2.24 11.05 22.18
C ALA A 186 -3.49 11.90 21.91
N GLY A 187 -3.70 12.34 20.66
CA GLY A 187 -4.90 13.08 20.23
C GLY A 187 -6.19 12.25 20.23
N LEU A 188 -6.08 10.92 20.25
CA LEU A 188 -7.23 10.02 20.26
C LEU A 188 -7.70 9.65 21.68
N ARG A 189 -6.91 9.96 22.71
CA ARG A 189 -7.28 9.62 24.10
C ARG A 189 -8.52 10.38 24.54
N PRO A 190 -9.34 9.79 25.42
CA PRO A 190 -10.42 10.50 26.08
C PRO A 190 -9.92 11.79 26.74
N PRO A 191 -10.68 12.89 26.70
CA PRO A 191 -10.37 14.07 27.48
C PRO A 191 -10.41 13.70 28.96
N GLY A 192 -9.42 14.16 29.74
CA GLY A 192 -9.34 13.92 31.18
C GLY A 192 -10.41 14.69 31.98
#